data_706f7efeeb6303046d5f3b85569efbdd
#
_entry.id   706f7efeeb6303046d5f3b85569efbdd
#
_cell.length_a   1.000
_cell.length_b   1.000
_cell.length_c   1.000
_cell.angle_alpha   90.00
_cell.angle_beta   90.00
_cell.angle_gamma   90.00
#
_symmetry.space_group_name_H-M   'P 1'
#
loop_
_entity.id
_entity.type
_entity.pdbx_description
1 polymer ?
#
loop_
_entity_poly.entity_id
_entity_poly.type
_entity_poly.pdbx_seq_one_letter_code
_entity_poly.pdbx_strand_id
1 'polypeptide(L)'
;MTIQPASQPVSPLRRRMLEDMSTRGLRQDTQRDYIRFVRSFAEFLRRPPDTATPEDIRRFQVHQAESGVQPQSINCSVSALRFFFTVTLDRPDLSRRFILVRYPRKLPAVLNVEEVGRLLEMAPGPKYRAALGTAYGAGLRVSEVAALKIGDIDSTRMLIRVEQGKGRKDRNACCRRSCWNCCGSGGVRASGAA
;
A
#
# COMPACT_ATOMS: atom_id res chain seq x y z
N MET A 1 -25.01 -7.44 -21.35
CA MET A 1 -25.29 -8.39 -20.26
C MET A 1 -24.01 -8.59 -19.47
N THR A 2 -23.82 -7.85 -18.38
CA THR A 2 -22.59 -7.91 -17.56
C THR A 2 -22.83 -8.94 -16.49
N ILE A 3 -22.17 -10.10 -16.59
CA ILE A 3 -22.22 -11.16 -15.60
C ILE A 3 -21.42 -10.68 -14.37
N GLN A 4 -22.14 -10.27 -13.32
CA GLN A 4 -21.54 -10.07 -12.02
C GLN A 4 -21.09 -11.44 -11.48
N PRO A 5 -19.81 -11.59 -11.04
CA PRO A 5 -19.39 -12.82 -10.40
C PRO A 5 -20.20 -13.01 -9.11
N ALA A 6 -20.87 -14.15 -9.01
CA ALA A 6 -21.64 -14.53 -7.84
C ALA A 6 -20.79 -14.40 -6.58
N SER A 7 -21.19 -13.55 -5.65
CA SER A 7 -20.53 -13.36 -4.38
C SER A 7 -20.62 -14.67 -3.59
N GLN A 8 -19.49 -15.38 -3.47
CA GLN A 8 -19.42 -16.55 -2.60
C GLN A 8 -19.90 -16.17 -1.19
N PRO A 9 -20.73 -17.00 -0.54
CA PRO A 9 -21.24 -16.69 0.78
C PRO A 9 -20.06 -16.44 1.75
N VAL A 10 -20.05 -15.26 2.34
CA VAL A 10 -19.00 -14.85 3.28
C VAL A 10 -19.11 -15.74 4.51
N SER A 11 -18.07 -16.54 4.81
CA SER A 11 -18.10 -17.41 6.00
C SER A 11 -18.31 -16.57 7.26
N PRO A 12 -18.99 -17.10 8.31
CA PRO A 12 -19.23 -16.38 9.57
C PRO A 12 -17.94 -15.84 10.18
N LEU A 13 -16.87 -16.63 10.10
CA LEU A 13 -15.55 -16.28 10.62
C LEU A 13 -14.92 -15.08 9.88
N ARG A 14 -15.04 -15.06 8.54
CA ARG A 14 -14.58 -13.92 7.73
C ARG A 14 -15.37 -12.64 8.07
N ARG A 15 -16.68 -12.76 8.27
CA ARG A 15 -17.53 -11.62 8.65
C ARG A 15 -17.09 -11.05 10.00
N ARG A 16 -16.92 -11.89 11.01
CA ARG A 16 -16.44 -11.50 12.33
C ARG A 16 -15.08 -10.79 12.26
N MET A 17 -14.14 -11.35 11.51
CA MET A 17 -12.82 -10.72 11.32
C MET A 17 -12.92 -9.32 10.67
N LEU A 18 -13.81 -9.14 9.68
CA LEU A 18 -14.03 -7.84 9.05
C LEU A 18 -14.64 -6.83 10.04
N GLU A 19 -15.59 -7.24 10.86
CA GLU A 19 -16.17 -6.42 11.93
C GLU A 19 -15.10 -6.00 12.94
N ASP A 20 -14.28 -6.95 13.41
CA ASP A 20 -13.17 -6.70 14.33
C ASP A 20 -12.12 -5.72 13.75
N MET A 21 -11.83 -5.80 12.46
CA MET A 21 -10.92 -4.87 11.80
C MET A 21 -11.56 -3.49 11.63
N SER A 22 -12.85 -3.43 11.32
CA SER A 22 -13.57 -2.18 11.11
C SER A 22 -13.71 -1.38 12.41
N THR A 23 -14.04 -2.03 13.52
CA THR A 23 -14.11 -1.40 14.85
C THR A 23 -12.78 -0.81 15.30
N ARG A 24 -11.66 -1.37 14.84
CA ARG A 24 -10.31 -0.86 15.09
C ARG A 24 -9.82 0.15 14.05
N GLY A 25 -10.68 0.56 13.10
CA GLY A 25 -10.37 1.56 12.09
C GLY A 25 -9.32 1.12 11.07
N LEU A 26 -9.11 -0.18 10.84
CA LEU A 26 -8.19 -0.65 9.82
C LEU A 26 -8.68 -0.25 8.42
N ARG A 27 -7.76 0.21 7.57
CA ARG A 27 -8.09 0.60 6.18
C ARG A 27 -8.54 -0.61 5.37
N GLN A 28 -9.42 -0.38 4.41
CA GLN A 28 -9.95 -1.44 3.53
C GLN A 28 -8.85 -2.25 2.83
N ASP A 29 -7.76 -1.60 2.42
CA ASP A 29 -6.63 -2.30 1.80
C ASP A 29 -5.98 -3.27 2.79
N THR A 30 -5.77 -2.85 4.04
CA THR A 30 -5.25 -3.72 5.10
C THR A 30 -6.22 -4.86 5.40
N GLN A 31 -7.53 -4.59 5.42
CA GLN A 31 -8.54 -5.63 5.63
C GLN A 31 -8.50 -6.67 4.50
N ARG A 32 -8.40 -6.24 3.23
CA ARG A 32 -8.25 -7.13 2.08
C ARG A 32 -7.01 -8.02 2.16
N ASP A 33 -5.88 -7.41 2.51
CA ASP A 33 -4.62 -8.14 2.65
C ASP A 33 -4.69 -9.16 3.80
N TYR A 34 -5.25 -8.77 4.95
CA TYR A 34 -5.38 -9.68 6.09
C TYR A 34 -6.28 -10.87 5.77
N ILE A 35 -7.42 -10.63 5.12
CA ILE A 35 -8.30 -11.71 4.67
C ILE A 35 -7.59 -12.64 3.67
N ARG A 36 -6.79 -12.09 2.75
CA ARG A 36 -6.01 -12.86 1.79
C ARG A 36 -5.03 -13.81 2.51
N PHE A 37 -4.32 -13.32 3.51
CA PHE A 37 -3.36 -14.15 4.26
C PHE A 37 -4.04 -15.21 5.10
N VAL A 38 -5.16 -14.92 5.75
CA VAL A 38 -5.93 -15.94 6.50
C VAL A 38 -6.51 -16.98 5.55
N ARG A 39 -6.96 -16.58 4.36
CA ARG A 39 -7.42 -17.50 3.32
C ARG A 39 -6.29 -18.43 2.85
N SER A 40 -5.11 -17.89 2.57
CA SER A 40 -3.93 -18.68 2.20
C SER A 40 -3.56 -19.71 3.27
N PHE A 41 -3.67 -19.34 4.55
CA PHE A 41 -3.47 -20.27 5.66
C PHE A 41 -4.53 -21.38 5.69
N ALA A 42 -5.82 -21.04 5.50
CA ALA A 42 -6.91 -22.01 5.45
C ALA A 42 -6.76 -22.97 4.26
N GLU A 43 -6.33 -22.47 3.09
CA GLU A 43 -6.04 -23.27 1.89
C GLU A 43 -4.89 -24.26 2.15
N PHE A 44 -3.84 -23.83 2.85
CA PHE A 44 -2.74 -24.70 3.27
C PHE A 44 -3.21 -25.81 4.21
N LEU A 45 -4.05 -25.47 5.19
CA LEU A 45 -4.60 -26.43 6.16
C LEU A 45 -5.60 -27.40 5.52
N ARG A 46 -6.26 -27.02 4.42
CA ARG A 46 -7.42 -27.72 3.82
C ARG A 46 -8.56 -27.97 4.80
N ARG A 47 -8.66 -27.17 5.84
CA ARG A 47 -9.68 -27.18 6.88
C ARG A 47 -9.87 -25.78 7.49
N PRO A 48 -10.95 -25.54 8.26
CA PRO A 48 -11.19 -24.25 8.88
C PRO A 48 -10.00 -23.79 9.74
N PRO A 49 -9.57 -22.51 9.64
CA PRO A 49 -8.37 -22.02 10.30
C PRO A 49 -8.50 -21.91 11.83
N ASP A 50 -9.70 -21.93 12.39
CA ASP A 50 -9.99 -21.98 13.84
C ASP A 50 -9.59 -23.32 14.46
N THR A 51 -9.50 -24.39 13.66
CA THR A 51 -9.08 -25.73 14.10
C THR A 51 -7.56 -25.91 14.13
N ALA A 52 -6.79 -24.83 13.87
CA ALA A 52 -5.33 -24.91 13.75
C ALA A 52 -4.66 -25.28 15.08
N THR A 53 -3.59 -26.04 14.97
CA THR A 53 -2.70 -26.46 16.05
C THR A 53 -1.37 -25.69 16.01
N PRO A 54 -0.57 -25.69 17.08
CA PRO A 54 0.77 -25.08 17.05
C PRO A 54 1.67 -25.66 15.95
N GLU A 55 1.56 -26.95 15.67
CA GLU A 55 2.36 -27.60 14.62
C GLU A 55 1.93 -27.17 13.20
N ASP A 56 0.66 -26.92 12.99
CA ASP A 56 0.19 -26.37 11.70
C ASP A 56 0.79 -25.01 11.41
N ILE A 57 0.92 -24.16 12.45
CA ILE A 57 1.55 -22.84 12.33
C ILE A 57 3.02 -23.00 11.93
N ARG A 58 3.75 -23.89 12.59
CA ARG A 58 5.14 -24.16 12.27
C ARG A 58 5.29 -24.67 10.83
N ARG A 59 4.50 -25.65 10.43
CA ARG A 59 4.50 -26.21 9.05
C ARG A 59 4.18 -25.18 8.00
N PHE A 60 3.22 -24.28 8.26
CA PHE A 60 2.88 -23.20 7.36
C PHE A 60 4.04 -22.22 7.16
N GLN A 61 4.73 -21.81 8.24
CA GLN A 61 5.87 -20.90 8.14
C GLN A 61 7.06 -21.56 7.41
N VAL A 62 7.32 -22.84 7.65
CA VAL A 62 8.33 -23.61 6.90
C VAL A 62 7.97 -23.66 5.42
N HIS A 63 6.72 -24.00 5.09
CA HIS A 63 6.23 -24.04 3.73
C HIS A 63 6.37 -22.69 3.01
N GLN A 64 6.06 -21.56 3.67
CA GLN A 64 6.26 -20.23 3.10
C GLN A 64 7.75 -19.96 2.78
N ALA A 65 8.65 -20.34 3.67
CA ALA A 65 10.08 -20.16 3.48
C ALA A 65 10.63 -21.04 2.32
N GLU A 66 10.23 -22.30 2.26
CA GLU A 66 10.63 -23.25 1.21
C GLU A 66 10.04 -22.88 -0.17
N SER A 67 8.84 -22.31 -0.20
CA SER A 67 8.20 -21.80 -1.43
C SER A 67 8.80 -20.50 -1.95
N GLY A 68 9.87 -19.98 -1.35
CA GLY A 68 10.54 -18.76 -1.78
C GLY A 68 9.74 -17.47 -1.57
N VAL A 69 8.75 -17.49 -0.67
CA VAL A 69 7.99 -16.29 -0.33
C VAL A 69 8.91 -15.24 0.31
N GLN A 70 8.84 -14.00 -0.19
CA GLN A 70 9.69 -12.93 0.32
C GLN A 70 9.48 -12.69 1.83
N PRO A 71 10.54 -12.49 2.63
CA PRO A 71 10.46 -12.30 4.08
C PRO A 71 9.48 -11.20 4.51
N GLN A 72 9.36 -10.12 3.72
CA GLN A 72 8.38 -9.07 3.98
C GLN A 72 6.93 -9.57 3.90
N SER A 73 6.63 -10.40 2.89
CA SER A 73 5.31 -11.01 2.72
C SER A 73 5.00 -12.01 3.85
N ILE A 74 6.01 -12.78 4.29
CA ILE A 74 5.88 -13.66 5.45
C ILE A 74 5.53 -12.83 6.70
N ASN A 75 6.22 -11.72 6.93
CA ASN A 75 5.95 -10.85 8.09
C ASN A 75 4.57 -10.18 8.03
N CYS A 76 4.09 -9.83 6.84
CA CYS A 76 2.71 -9.37 6.66
C CYS A 76 1.69 -10.47 6.99
N SER A 77 1.95 -11.71 6.52
CA SER A 77 1.15 -12.88 6.84
C SER A 77 1.12 -13.15 8.36
N VAL A 78 2.28 -13.10 9.02
CA VAL A 78 2.38 -13.24 10.49
C VAL A 78 1.54 -12.19 11.20
N SER A 79 1.59 -10.93 10.77
CA SER A 79 0.80 -9.85 11.36
C SER A 79 -0.70 -10.09 11.23
N ALA A 80 -1.15 -10.53 10.05
CA ALA A 80 -2.54 -10.85 9.78
C ALA A 80 -3.04 -12.05 10.61
N LEU A 81 -2.24 -13.11 10.69
CA LEU A 81 -2.57 -14.31 11.44
C LEU A 81 -2.53 -14.07 12.94
N ARG A 82 -1.57 -13.28 13.45
CA ARG A 82 -1.58 -12.85 14.85
C ARG A 82 -2.84 -12.09 15.19
N PHE A 83 -3.25 -11.15 14.34
CA PHE A 83 -4.52 -10.43 14.52
C PHE A 83 -5.70 -11.40 14.58
N PHE A 84 -5.79 -12.31 13.62
CA PHE A 84 -6.86 -13.29 13.52
C PHE A 84 -6.94 -14.17 14.77
N PHE A 85 -5.83 -14.74 15.21
CA PHE A 85 -5.82 -15.60 16.40
C PHE A 85 -6.04 -14.83 17.71
N THR A 86 -5.47 -13.63 17.85
CA THR A 86 -5.59 -12.85 19.09
C THR A 86 -6.96 -12.19 19.23
N VAL A 87 -7.45 -11.58 18.13
CA VAL A 87 -8.63 -10.70 18.18
C VAL A 87 -9.89 -11.45 17.80
N THR A 88 -9.87 -12.16 16.69
CA THR A 88 -11.09 -12.79 16.15
C THR A 88 -11.38 -14.12 16.82
N LEU A 89 -10.37 -14.91 17.15
CA LEU A 89 -10.53 -16.23 17.77
C LEU A 89 -10.33 -16.23 19.29
N ASP A 90 -9.77 -15.16 19.85
CA ASP A 90 -9.37 -15.08 21.28
C ASP A 90 -8.44 -16.23 21.71
N ARG A 91 -7.46 -16.53 20.84
CA ARG A 91 -6.42 -17.56 21.06
C ARG A 91 -5.02 -16.98 21.03
N PRO A 92 -4.61 -16.20 22.04
CA PRO A 92 -3.30 -15.58 22.12
C PRO A 92 -2.15 -16.61 22.25
N ASP A 93 -2.43 -17.82 22.71
CA ASP A 93 -1.51 -18.95 22.78
C ASP A 93 -0.93 -19.31 21.41
N LEU A 94 -1.78 -19.40 20.39
CA LEU A 94 -1.40 -19.67 19.01
C LEU A 94 -0.73 -18.47 18.34
N SER A 95 -1.23 -17.28 18.61
CA SER A 95 -0.69 -16.04 18.06
C SER A 95 0.79 -15.85 18.39
N ARG A 96 1.24 -16.24 19.59
CA ARG A 96 2.64 -16.17 20.05
C ARG A 96 3.57 -17.15 19.32
N ARG A 97 3.04 -18.18 18.69
CA ARG A 97 3.83 -19.18 17.94
C ARG A 97 4.36 -18.68 16.60
N PHE A 98 3.75 -17.63 16.04
CA PHE A 98 4.23 -17.03 14.81
C PHE A 98 5.53 -16.26 15.03
N ILE A 99 6.55 -16.58 14.23
CA ILE A 99 7.89 -15.98 14.30
C ILE A 99 8.05 -14.99 13.14
N LEU A 100 8.56 -13.80 13.43
CA LEU A 100 8.92 -12.83 12.41
C LEU A 100 10.29 -13.18 11.82
N VAL A 101 10.38 -13.17 10.50
CA VAL A 101 11.63 -13.42 9.78
C VAL A 101 12.46 -12.14 9.75
N ARG A 102 13.72 -12.22 10.23
CA ARG A 102 14.68 -11.12 10.09
C ARG A 102 15.25 -11.11 8.67
N TYR A 103 15.31 -9.96 8.07
CA TYR A 103 15.93 -9.76 6.78
C TYR A 103 16.69 -8.43 6.75
N PRO A 104 17.84 -8.38 6.04
CA PRO A 104 18.60 -7.14 5.92
C PRO A 104 17.82 -6.13 5.09
N ARG A 105 17.73 -4.89 5.58
CA ARG A 105 17.19 -3.78 4.77
C ARG A 105 18.25 -3.39 3.76
N LYS A 106 17.99 -3.67 2.48
CA LYS A 106 18.79 -3.13 1.40
C LYS A 106 18.40 -1.65 1.20
N LEU A 107 19.39 -0.78 1.15
CA LEU A 107 19.16 0.60 0.74
C LEU A 107 18.74 0.61 -0.74
N PRO A 108 17.71 1.38 -1.10
CA PRO A 108 17.35 1.54 -2.50
C PRO A 108 18.48 2.25 -3.26
N ALA A 109 18.62 1.95 -4.54
CA ALA A 109 19.49 2.74 -5.42
C ALA A 109 18.92 4.17 -5.48
N VAL A 110 19.79 5.14 -5.23
CA VAL A 110 19.44 6.56 -5.32
C VAL A 110 19.96 7.08 -6.64
N LEU A 111 19.05 7.62 -7.47
CA LEU A 111 19.39 8.23 -8.73
C LEU A 111 20.08 9.58 -8.47
N ASN A 112 21.12 9.88 -9.24
CA ASN A 112 21.72 11.19 -9.25
C ASN A 112 20.87 12.19 -10.08
N VAL A 113 21.20 13.48 -10.01
CA VAL A 113 20.42 14.54 -10.68
C VAL A 113 20.39 14.35 -12.21
N GLU A 114 21.49 13.90 -12.81
CA GLU A 114 21.59 13.67 -14.24
C GLU A 114 20.73 12.48 -14.70
N GLU A 115 20.71 11.41 -13.93
CA GLU A 115 19.85 10.24 -14.18
C GLU A 115 18.38 10.60 -14.08
N VAL A 116 18.00 11.43 -13.12
CA VAL A 116 16.63 11.96 -13.01
C VAL A 116 16.29 12.84 -14.22
N GLY A 117 17.22 13.69 -14.67
CA GLY A 117 17.05 14.50 -15.87
C GLY A 117 16.74 13.63 -17.10
N ARG A 118 17.56 12.62 -17.36
CA ARG A 118 17.34 11.65 -18.46
C ARG A 118 16.00 10.92 -18.35
N LEU A 119 15.62 10.49 -17.14
CA LEU A 119 14.35 9.83 -16.89
C LEU A 119 13.16 10.74 -17.24
N LEU A 120 13.23 12.02 -16.89
CA LEU A 120 12.20 13.01 -17.22
C LEU A 120 12.14 13.29 -18.73
N GLU A 121 13.29 13.37 -19.41
CA GLU A 121 13.38 13.57 -20.88
C GLU A 121 12.79 12.39 -21.64
N MET A 122 13.06 11.17 -21.21
CA MET A 122 12.55 9.94 -21.81
C MET A 122 11.09 9.60 -21.44
N ALA A 123 10.46 10.39 -20.58
CA ALA A 123 9.08 10.14 -20.18
C ALA A 123 8.12 10.20 -21.38
N PRO A 124 7.22 9.20 -21.55
CA PRO A 124 6.32 9.11 -22.70
C PRO A 124 5.23 10.18 -22.65
N GLY A 125 5.60 11.41 -23.05
CA GLY A 125 4.68 12.53 -23.19
C GLY A 125 4.57 13.45 -21.95
N PRO A 126 3.93 14.60 -22.14
CA PRO A 126 3.92 15.70 -21.17
C PRO A 126 3.23 15.35 -19.84
N LYS A 127 2.21 14.51 -19.88
CA LYS A 127 1.48 14.03 -18.68
C LYS A 127 2.42 13.28 -17.72
N TYR A 128 3.22 12.35 -18.24
CA TYR A 128 4.12 11.55 -17.40
C TYR A 128 5.32 12.38 -16.95
N ARG A 129 5.83 13.26 -17.80
CA ARG A 129 6.89 14.20 -17.42
C ARG A 129 6.45 15.11 -16.29
N ALA A 130 5.26 15.68 -16.37
CA ALA A 130 4.69 16.52 -15.32
C ALA A 130 4.50 15.73 -14.00
N ALA A 131 3.95 14.52 -14.07
CA ALA A 131 3.73 13.67 -12.91
C ALA A 131 5.06 13.30 -12.21
N LEU A 132 6.06 12.85 -12.98
CA LEU A 132 7.38 12.48 -12.45
C LEU A 132 8.14 13.71 -11.91
N GLY A 133 8.09 14.84 -12.64
CA GLY A 133 8.69 16.09 -12.20
C GLY A 133 8.08 16.60 -10.89
N THR A 134 6.76 16.55 -10.77
CA THR A 134 6.04 16.91 -9.53
C THR A 134 6.38 15.95 -8.39
N ALA A 135 6.42 14.63 -8.66
CA ALA A 135 6.82 13.63 -7.66
C ALA A 135 8.22 13.91 -7.11
N TYR A 136 9.18 14.12 -8.01
CA TYR A 136 10.57 14.38 -7.64
C TYR A 136 10.75 15.71 -6.92
N GLY A 137 10.16 16.79 -7.46
CA GLY A 137 10.39 18.12 -6.95
C GLY A 137 9.67 18.46 -5.64
N ALA A 138 8.51 17.89 -5.43
CA ALA A 138 7.74 18.08 -4.20
C ALA A 138 7.86 16.90 -3.22
N GLY A 139 8.61 15.84 -3.57
CA GLY A 139 8.78 14.64 -2.75
C GLY A 139 7.46 13.92 -2.52
N LEU A 140 6.60 13.85 -3.55
CA LEU A 140 5.31 13.21 -3.45
C LEU A 140 5.40 11.70 -3.71
N ARG A 141 4.54 10.94 -3.03
CA ARG A 141 4.37 9.52 -3.31
C ARG A 141 3.58 9.32 -4.61
N VAL A 142 3.80 8.21 -5.28
CA VAL A 142 3.07 7.88 -6.54
C VAL A 142 1.56 7.98 -6.37
N SER A 143 1.01 7.47 -5.26
CA SER A 143 -0.41 7.56 -4.95
C SER A 143 -0.90 9.00 -4.70
N GLU A 144 -0.06 9.86 -4.14
CA GLU A 144 -0.36 11.27 -3.91
C GLU A 144 -0.38 12.02 -5.25
N VAL A 145 0.59 11.74 -6.13
CA VAL A 145 0.62 12.32 -7.49
C VAL A 145 -0.58 11.87 -8.32
N ALA A 146 -0.96 10.59 -8.23
CA ALA A 146 -2.11 10.05 -8.97
C ALA A 146 -3.45 10.64 -8.52
N ALA A 147 -3.54 11.05 -7.25
CA ALA A 147 -4.74 11.66 -6.67
C ALA A 147 -4.76 13.20 -6.80
N LEU A 148 -3.67 13.83 -7.28
CA LEU A 148 -3.51 15.28 -7.34
C LEU A 148 -4.53 15.93 -8.30
N LYS A 149 -5.18 16.97 -7.83
CA LYS A 149 -6.11 17.78 -8.62
C LYS A 149 -5.49 19.13 -8.94
N ILE A 150 -5.97 19.78 -10.00
CA ILE A 150 -5.49 21.11 -10.39
C ILE A 150 -5.68 22.14 -9.27
N GLY A 151 -6.78 22.06 -8.51
CA GLY A 151 -7.07 22.93 -7.38
C GLY A 151 -6.15 22.74 -6.16
N ASP A 152 -5.35 21.67 -6.14
CA ASP A 152 -4.39 21.43 -5.06
C ASP A 152 -3.06 22.15 -5.28
N ILE A 153 -2.88 22.78 -6.45
CA ILE A 153 -1.65 23.44 -6.85
C ILE A 153 -1.81 24.96 -6.72
N ASP A 154 -1.18 25.55 -5.71
CA ASP A 154 -1.07 26.98 -5.53
C ASP A 154 0.21 27.51 -6.20
N SER A 155 0.06 27.99 -7.43
CA SER A 155 1.17 28.52 -8.22
C SER A 155 1.75 29.83 -7.64
N THR A 156 0.92 30.61 -6.95
CA THR A 156 1.33 31.89 -6.36
C THR A 156 2.25 31.66 -5.16
N ARG A 157 1.90 30.68 -4.32
CA ARG A 157 2.69 30.34 -3.13
C ARG A 157 3.68 29.21 -3.37
N MET A 158 3.71 28.64 -4.58
CA MET A 158 4.54 27.47 -4.94
C MET A 158 4.33 26.28 -3.98
N LEU A 159 3.07 26.02 -3.64
CA LEU A 159 2.67 24.96 -2.73
C LEU A 159 1.77 23.95 -3.44
N ILE A 160 1.91 22.71 -3.03
CA ILE A 160 1.00 21.62 -3.42
C ILE A 160 0.35 21.10 -2.15
N ARG A 161 -0.97 21.15 -2.09
CA ARG A 161 -1.76 20.57 -1.01
C ARG A 161 -1.91 19.08 -1.25
N VAL A 162 -1.47 18.28 -0.31
CA VAL A 162 -1.62 16.82 -0.32
C VAL A 162 -2.71 16.47 0.66
N GLU A 163 -3.88 16.10 0.13
CA GLU A 163 -5.00 15.61 0.94
C GLU A 163 -4.85 14.13 1.25
N GLN A 164 -5.18 13.74 2.47
CA GLN A 164 -5.19 12.35 2.93
C GLN A 164 -3.88 11.56 2.63
N GLY A 165 -2.74 12.19 2.81
CA GLY A 165 -1.44 11.53 2.69
C GLY A 165 -1.31 10.31 3.61
N LYS A 166 -0.10 9.75 3.76
CA LYS A 166 0.14 8.58 4.62
C LYS A 166 -0.36 8.84 6.05
N GLY A 167 -1.28 8.01 6.52
CA GLY A 167 -1.92 8.16 7.84
C GLY A 167 -3.07 9.15 7.86
N ARG A 168 -3.68 9.49 6.72
CA ARG A 168 -4.78 10.48 6.58
C ARG A 168 -4.39 11.89 7.08
N LYS A 169 -3.12 12.24 6.97
CA LYS A 169 -2.64 13.57 7.36
C LYS A 169 -2.50 14.44 6.12
N ASP A 170 -3.15 15.61 6.15
CA ASP A 170 -2.97 16.63 5.14
C ASP A 170 -1.62 17.32 5.36
N ARG A 171 -0.95 17.68 4.28
CA ARG A 171 0.29 18.44 4.32
C ARG A 171 0.43 19.32 3.09
N ASN A 172 1.16 20.40 3.24
CA ASN A 172 1.62 21.18 2.11
C ASN A 172 3.05 20.76 1.75
N ALA A 173 3.29 20.56 0.45
CA ALA A 173 4.61 20.30 -0.10
C ALA A 173 5.06 21.52 -0.91
N CYS A 174 6.30 21.98 -0.71
CA CYS A 174 6.87 23.06 -1.51
C CYS A 174 7.28 22.50 -2.87
N CYS A 175 6.87 23.19 -3.93
CA CYS A 175 7.32 22.88 -5.28
C CYS A 175 8.52 23.79 -5.62
N ARG A 176 9.71 23.21 -5.84
CA ARG A 176 10.88 24.01 -6.26
C ARG A 176 10.65 24.55 -7.68
N ARG A 177 11.11 25.79 -7.95
CA ARG A 177 10.99 26.45 -9.26
C ARG A 177 11.56 25.60 -10.41
N SER A 178 12.62 24.82 -10.17
CA SER A 178 13.18 23.89 -11.15
C SER A 178 12.21 22.83 -11.66
N CYS A 179 11.22 22.42 -10.84
CA CYS A 179 10.20 21.47 -11.25
C CYS A 179 9.07 22.11 -12.04
N TRP A 180 8.80 23.39 -11.80
CA TRP A 180 7.81 24.16 -12.53
C TRP A 180 8.19 24.36 -14.00
N ASN A 181 9.47 24.55 -14.29
CA ASN A 181 9.97 24.68 -15.67
C ASN A 181 9.81 23.36 -16.48
N CYS A 182 9.85 22.20 -15.82
CA CYS A 182 9.55 20.92 -16.48
C CYS A 182 8.06 20.72 -16.75
N CYS A 183 7.18 21.34 -15.94
CA CYS A 183 5.73 21.31 -16.14
C CYS A 183 5.23 22.42 -17.07
N GLY A 184 5.92 23.55 -17.13
CA GLY A 184 5.47 24.77 -17.82
C GLY A 184 5.77 24.83 -19.32
N SER A 185 6.64 23.95 -19.86
CA SER A 185 6.90 23.88 -21.30
C SER A 185 5.83 23.13 -22.10
N GLY A 186 4.81 22.60 -21.44
CA GLY A 186 3.62 21.96 -22.04
C GLY A 186 2.35 22.75 -21.73
N GLY A 187 2.26 23.98 -22.22
CA GLY A 187 1.05 24.76 -22.54
C GLY A 187 -0.19 24.60 -21.66
N VAL A 188 -0.13 24.82 -20.34
CA VAL A 188 -1.32 25.21 -19.57
C VAL A 188 -1.12 26.66 -19.14
N ARG A 189 -1.47 27.57 -20.03
CA ARG A 189 -1.76 28.96 -19.65
C ARG A 189 -3.02 28.91 -18.78
N ALA A 190 -2.86 29.17 -17.48
CA ALA A 190 -4.00 29.58 -16.67
C ALA A 190 -4.52 30.90 -17.27
N SER A 191 -5.62 30.86 -18.00
CA SER A 191 -6.36 32.04 -18.38
C SER A 191 -6.85 32.69 -17.08
N GLY A 192 -6.20 33.77 -16.70
CA GLY A 192 -6.72 34.67 -15.68
C GLY A 192 -8.03 35.20 -16.16
N ALA A 193 -9.08 34.94 -15.40
CA ALA A 193 -10.34 35.72 -15.49
C ALA A 193 -10.18 36.89 -14.52
N ALA A 194 -10.36 38.08 -15.06
CA ALA A 194 -10.51 39.35 -14.34
C ALA A 194 -11.74 39.32 -13.42
#